data_edf3ee545beb5073ec2118312f470fdb
#
_entry.id   edf3ee545beb5073ec2118312f470fdb
#
_cell.length_a   1.000
_cell.length_b   1.000
_cell.length_c   1.000
_cell.angle_alpha   90.00
_cell.angle_beta   90.00
_cell.angle_gamma   90.00
#
_symmetry.space_group_name_H-M   'P 1'
#
loop_
_entity.id
_entity.type
_entity.pdbx_description
1 polymer ?
#
loop_
_entity_poly.entity_id
_entity_poly.type
_entity_poly.pdbx_seq_one_letter_code
_entity_poly.pdbx_strand_id
1 'polypeptide(L)'
;MCRILAYLGEPLPVQHLLYDTDNSLVRQSYRPRMMNTFLNLAGFGMKAWDPASLRPDDPFSYRATTLPSFDRNLRFLAAKVAPTCLVAHVRGVTYSDEAVVAETNLHPFHFPGARVVLAHNGHLREFRRMRYALVEHVRPELAQRIEGTTDSEWIYALVLSQLDDPFGLPETGELADAVAAALRILRALRVERGIATSSPVNLCVSSGRNLVATRFSFDYGWYPPEDEMLETDLPYVSLWYAVGGEYGEAGDGWTMTGDDPPRSVIIASEPLTVDHSGWLEVPEYSMLTAELTAAGLEFETRDLDV
;
A
#
# COMPACT_ATOMS: atom_id res chain seq x y z
N MET A 1 9.52 -8.12 -5.26
CA MET A 1 8.18 -7.45 -5.10
C MET A 1 8.19 -6.60 -3.85
N CYS A 2 7.39 -5.55 -3.82
CA CYS A 2 7.28 -4.59 -2.72
C CYS A 2 6.64 -5.17 -1.45
N ARG A 3 6.71 -4.43 -0.33
CA ARG A 3 5.96 -4.71 0.90
C ARG A 3 5.22 -3.46 1.34
N ILE A 4 3.95 -3.61 1.67
CA ILE A 4 3.08 -2.56 2.19
C ILE A 4 2.78 -2.86 3.65
N LEU A 5 2.67 -1.79 4.41
CA LEU A 5 2.10 -1.75 5.75
C LEU A 5 1.21 -0.52 5.85
N ALA A 6 -0.02 -0.69 6.32
CA ALA A 6 -0.90 0.40 6.70
C ALA A 6 -1.46 0.18 8.09
N TYR A 7 -1.70 1.27 8.79
CA TYR A 7 -2.28 1.31 10.12
C TYR A 7 -3.33 2.41 10.19
N LEU A 8 -4.44 2.14 10.84
CA LEU A 8 -5.43 3.13 11.21
C LEU A 8 -5.96 2.77 12.61
N GLY A 9 -5.90 3.71 13.55
CA GLY A 9 -6.33 3.43 14.92
C GLY A 9 -5.86 4.44 15.97
N GLU A 10 -5.80 3.99 17.22
CA GLU A 10 -5.25 4.77 18.32
C GLU A 10 -3.78 5.13 18.07
N PRO A 11 -3.27 6.27 18.63
CA PRO A 11 -1.88 6.66 18.41
C PRO A 11 -0.90 5.54 18.77
N LEU A 12 -0.13 5.06 17.79
CA LEU A 12 0.81 3.95 17.96
C LEU A 12 2.21 4.36 17.49
N PRO A 13 3.28 4.20 18.30
CA PRO A 13 4.64 4.49 17.88
C PRO A 13 5.00 3.74 16.59
N VAL A 14 5.50 4.49 15.60
CA VAL A 14 5.96 3.92 14.30
C VAL A 14 6.97 2.79 14.52
N GLN A 15 7.77 2.87 15.59
CA GLN A 15 8.75 1.85 15.95
C GLN A 15 8.11 0.46 16.10
N HIS A 16 6.93 0.36 16.71
CA HIS A 16 6.23 -0.91 16.93
C HIS A 16 5.82 -1.58 15.61
N LEU A 17 5.47 -0.78 14.62
CA LEU A 17 5.07 -1.26 13.29
C LEU A 17 6.26 -1.59 12.39
N LEU A 18 7.35 -0.81 12.49
CA LEU A 18 8.47 -0.94 11.56
C LEU A 18 9.60 -1.86 12.07
N TYR A 19 9.83 -1.96 13.40
CA TYR A 19 11.05 -2.54 13.95
C TYR A 19 10.86 -3.64 15.00
N ASP A 20 9.90 -3.48 15.93
CA ASP A 20 9.89 -4.26 17.17
C ASP A 20 9.37 -5.69 16.99
N THR A 21 8.51 -5.90 16.00
CA THR A 21 7.95 -7.22 15.72
C THR A 21 8.93 -8.15 15.03
N ASP A 22 8.78 -9.45 15.24
CA ASP A 22 9.68 -10.48 14.74
C ASP A 22 9.60 -10.74 13.23
N ASN A 23 8.57 -10.20 12.54
CA ASN A 23 8.45 -10.11 11.09
C ASN A 23 8.10 -8.67 10.65
N SER A 24 8.69 -7.68 11.29
CA SER A 24 8.45 -6.26 11.03
C SER A 24 8.67 -5.87 9.56
N LEU A 25 8.07 -4.75 9.12
CA LEU A 25 8.23 -4.26 7.75
C LEU A 25 9.70 -4.09 7.37
N VAL A 26 10.53 -3.59 8.28
CA VAL A 26 11.99 -3.46 8.05
C VAL A 26 12.62 -4.83 7.84
N ARG A 27 12.23 -5.85 8.60
CA ARG A 27 12.74 -7.20 8.43
C ARG A 27 12.30 -7.82 7.10
N GLN A 28 11.06 -7.56 6.68
CA GLN A 28 10.54 -7.99 5.37
C GLN A 28 11.31 -7.39 4.19
N SER A 29 12.05 -6.27 4.38
CA SER A 29 12.88 -5.70 3.31
C SER A 29 14.04 -6.60 2.87
N TYR A 30 14.56 -7.42 3.77
CA TYR A 30 15.71 -8.29 3.50
C TYR A 30 15.47 -9.78 3.81
N ARG A 31 14.39 -10.11 4.51
CA ARG A 31 14.02 -11.49 4.84
C ARG A 31 12.50 -11.66 4.92
N PRO A 32 11.76 -11.41 3.83
CA PRO A 32 10.32 -11.69 3.78
C PRO A 32 10.11 -13.20 3.94
N ARG A 33 8.97 -13.59 4.53
CA ARG A 33 8.63 -14.99 4.79
C ARG A 33 7.75 -15.61 3.71
N MET A 34 6.92 -14.75 3.08
CA MET A 34 5.95 -15.15 2.05
C MET A 34 6.39 -14.73 0.66
N MET A 35 7.71 -14.61 0.43
CA MET A 35 8.28 -14.35 -0.89
C MET A 35 9.45 -15.30 -1.17
N ASN A 36 9.55 -15.67 -2.43
CA ASN A 36 10.70 -16.46 -2.92
C ASN A 36 11.95 -15.60 -3.19
N THR A 37 11.78 -14.28 -3.37
CA THR A 37 12.86 -13.31 -3.56
C THR A 37 13.17 -12.58 -2.26
N PHE A 38 14.44 -12.56 -1.88
CA PHE A 38 14.86 -12.16 -0.52
C PHE A 38 15.19 -10.68 -0.34
N LEU A 39 15.18 -9.86 -1.39
CA LEU A 39 15.72 -8.52 -1.27
C LEU A 39 14.81 -7.45 -1.93
N ASN A 40 14.28 -6.56 -1.10
CA ASN A 40 13.54 -5.37 -1.52
C ASN A 40 14.41 -4.13 -1.26
N LEU A 41 15.39 -3.88 -2.15
CA LEU A 41 16.48 -2.94 -1.91
C LEU A 41 16.32 -1.58 -2.60
N ALA A 42 15.17 -1.28 -3.17
CA ALA A 42 15.00 -0.08 -3.99
C ALA A 42 14.46 1.13 -3.22
N GLY A 43 14.53 1.09 -1.89
CA GLY A 43 14.19 2.19 -1.01
C GLY A 43 12.95 1.98 -0.16
N PHE A 44 12.65 2.98 0.66
CA PHE A 44 11.59 3.01 1.66
C PHE A 44 10.87 4.36 1.64
N GLY A 45 9.58 4.34 1.92
CA GLY A 45 8.84 5.56 2.21
C GLY A 45 7.66 5.32 3.13
N MET A 46 7.25 6.37 3.82
CA MET A 46 6.05 6.38 4.66
C MET A 46 5.36 7.74 4.67
N LYS A 47 4.07 7.71 4.91
CA LYS A 47 3.20 8.84 5.23
C LYS A 47 2.50 8.53 6.54
N ALA A 48 2.54 9.47 7.49
CA ALA A 48 2.00 9.27 8.83
C ALA A 48 1.25 10.53 9.30
N TRP A 49 0.04 10.36 9.80
CA TRP A 49 -0.78 11.42 10.40
C TRP A 49 -0.67 11.31 11.91
N ASP A 50 0.08 12.23 12.50
CA ASP A 50 0.30 12.29 13.95
C ASP A 50 -0.53 13.45 14.53
N PRO A 51 -1.53 13.16 15.39
CA PRO A 51 -2.39 14.18 15.98
C PRO A 51 -1.63 15.14 16.92
N ALA A 52 -0.46 14.76 17.41
CA ALA A 52 0.39 15.60 18.24
C ALA A 52 1.31 16.54 17.41
N SER A 53 1.30 16.43 16.09
CA SER A 53 2.10 17.28 15.20
C SER A 53 1.52 18.70 15.10
N LEU A 54 2.34 19.67 14.65
CA LEU A 54 1.88 21.03 14.37
C LEU A 54 0.90 21.12 13.20
N ARG A 55 0.82 20.10 12.36
CA ARG A 55 -0.07 19.99 11.20
C ARG A 55 -0.70 18.60 11.16
N PRO A 56 -1.65 18.31 12.03
CA PRO A 56 -2.22 16.96 12.15
C PRO A 56 -2.96 16.49 10.89
N ASP A 57 -3.47 17.41 10.09
CA ASP A 57 -4.18 17.08 8.84
C ASP A 57 -3.23 16.82 7.64
N ASP A 58 -1.95 17.20 7.75
CA ASP A 58 -0.95 16.95 6.71
C ASP A 58 -0.07 15.77 7.12
N PRO A 59 0.10 14.75 6.28
CA PRO A 59 0.92 13.61 6.65
C PRO A 59 2.40 13.97 6.75
N PHE A 60 3.05 13.53 7.82
CA PHE A 60 4.50 13.48 7.87
C PHE A 60 5.01 12.59 6.72
N SER A 61 6.03 13.04 6.02
CA SER A 61 6.59 12.34 4.87
C SER A 61 8.03 11.94 5.13
N TYR A 62 8.32 10.67 4.95
CA TYR A 62 9.67 10.14 4.94
C TYR A 62 9.91 9.33 3.66
N ARG A 63 11.00 9.61 2.93
CA ARG A 63 11.45 8.86 1.76
C ARG A 63 12.96 8.75 1.76
N ALA A 64 13.47 7.57 1.47
CA ALA A 64 14.91 7.33 1.30
C ALA A 64 15.15 6.17 0.32
N THR A 65 16.09 6.33 -0.58
CA THR A 65 16.57 5.24 -1.44
C THR A 65 17.44 4.24 -0.66
N THR A 66 17.82 4.59 0.57
CA THR A 66 18.51 3.71 1.50
C THR A 66 17.52 2.73 2.14
N LEU A 67 17.99 1.53 2.46
CA LEU A 67 17.18 0.55 3.18
C LEU A 67 16.86 1.01 4.60
N PRO A 68 15.64 0.80 5.07
CA PRO A 68 15.23 1.21 6.41
C PRO A 68 16.02 0.50 7.53
N SER A 69 16.59 -0.68 7.25
CA SER A 69 17.46 -1.41 8.20
C SER A 69 18.79 -0.71 8.48
N PHE A 70 19.28 0.10 7.53
CA PHE A 70 20.54 0.86 7.67
C PHE A 70 20.33 2.33 8.03
N ASP A 71 19.07 2.78 8.08
CA ASP A 71 18.73 4.17 8.35
C ASP A 71 18.57 4.43 9.85
N ARG A 72 19.63 4.95 10.47
CA ARG A 72 19.63 5.29 11.89
C ARG A 72 18.69 6.46 12.22
N ASN A 73 18.55 7.42 11.31
CA ASN A 73 17.68 8.57 11.52
C ASN A 73 16.21 8.14 11.56
N LEU A 74 15.81 7.28 10.63
CA LEU A 74 14.48 6.68 10.63
C LEU A 74 14.21 5.93 11.94
N ARG A 75 15.17 5.15 12.44
CA ARG A 75 15.01 4.38 13.67
C ARG A 75 14.80 5.28 14.89
N PHE A 76 15.57 6.37 15.02
CA PHE A 76 15.38 7.32 16.11
C PHE A 76 14.07 8.10 16.01
N LEU A 77 13.66 8.44 14.81
CA LEU A 77 12.41 9.13 14.54
C LEU A 77 11.20 8.22 14.83
N ALA A 78 11.26 6.96 14.45
CA ALA A 78 10.18 5.99 14.65
C ALA A 78 9.76 5.82 16.12
N ALA A 79 10.68 6.05 17.05
CA ALA A 79 10.42 6.05 18.51
C ALA A 79 9.76 7.35 19.03
N LYS A 80 9.55 8.35 18.17
CA LYS A 80 9.07 9.70 18.56
C LYS A 80 7.77 10.11 17.90
N VAL A 81 7.37 9.41 16.84
CA VAL A 81 6.15 9.69 16.08
C VAL A 81 5.14 8.59 16.38
N ALA A 82 3.94 8.97 16.81
CA ALA A 82 2.85 8.07 17.17
C ALA A 82 1.58 8.44 16.38
N PRO A 83 1.50 8.05 15.10
CA PRO A 83 0.39 8.40 14.24
C PRO A 83 -0.88 7.60 14.58
N THR A 84 -2.03 8.18 14.22
CA THR A 84 -3.31 7.48 14.13
C THR A 84 -3.51 6.80 12.78
N CYS A 85 -2.78 7.25 11.74
CA CYS A 85 -2.77 6.61 10.44
C CYS A 85 -1.35 6.59 9.88
N LEU A 86 -0.94 5.44 9.35
CA LEU A 86 0.33 5.23 8.69
C LEU A 86 0.14 4.43 7.41
N VAL A 87 0.78 4.86 6.33
CA VAL A 87 1.01 4.04 5.13
C VAL A 87 2.51 3.99 4.87
N ALA A 88 3.09 2.80 4.90
CA ALA A 88 4.52 2.58 4.70
C ALA A 88 4.76 1.53 3.61
N HIS A 89 5.89 1.67 2.92
CA HIS A 89 6.20 0.82 1.79
C HIS A 89 7.71 0.59 1.65
N VAL A 90 8.10 -0.66 1.46
CA VAL A 90 9.44 -1.06 1.05
C VAL A 90 9.40 -1.42 -0.44
N ARG A 91 10.22 -0.74 -1.23
CA ARG A 91 10.24 -0.94 -2.68
C ARG A 91 11.15 -2.10 -3.05
N GLY A 92 10.58 -3.06 -3.78
CA GLY A 92 11.30 -4.11 -4.50
C GLY A 92 11.24 -3.83 -6.00
N VAL A 93 12.35 -4.03 -6.69
CA VAL A 93 12.43 -3.96 -8.16
C VAL A 93 13.15 -5.19 -8.66
N THR A 94 12.79 -5.62 -9.87
CA THR A 94 13.64 -6.55 -10.62
C THR A 94 14.87 -5.76 -11.05
N TYR A 95 16.05 -6.24 -10.68
CA TYR A 95 17.31 -5.59 -11.08
C TYR A 95 17.53 -5.81 -12.59
N SER A 96 17.15 -4.82 -13.35
CA SER A 96 17.41 -4.71 -14.78
C SER A 96 18.00 -3.35 -15.06
N ASP A 97 18.64 -3.17 -16.21
CA ASP A 97 19.17 -1.86 -16.68
C ASP A 97 18.09 -0.78 -16.80
N GLU A 98 16.81 -1.18 -16.79
CA GLU A 98 15.65 -0.29 -16.85
C GLU A 98 15.12 0.15 -15.49
N ALA A 99 15.56 -0.48 -14.40
CA ALA A 99 15.06 -0.19 -13.05
C ALA A 99 15.65 1.13 -12.52
N VAL A 100 14.79 2.15 -12.41
CA VAL A 100 15.19 3.45 -11.85
C VAL A 100 14.95 3.47 -10.35
N VAL A 101 16.03 3.56 -9.57
CA VAL A 101 16.00 3.79 -8.13
C VAL A 101 16.12 5.30 -7.88
N ALA A 102 14.99 5.96 -7.64
CA ALA A 102 14.89 7.39 -7.39
C ALA A 102 13.79 7.67 -6.37
N GLU A 103 13.90 8.79 -5.65
CA GLU A 103 12.89 9.20 -4.66
C GLU A 103 11.51 9.44 -5.28
N THR A 104 11.46 9.91 -6.52
CA THR A 104 10.22 10.10 -7.28
C THR A 104 9.45 8.79 -7.54
N ASN A 105 10.14 7.65 -7.44
CA ASN A 105 9.57 6.31 -7.61
C ASN A 105 9.23 5.61 -6.28
N LEU A 106 9.37 6.30 -5.14
CA LEU A 106 9.07 5.73 -3.83
C LEU A 106 7.62 5.96 -3.43
N HIS A 107 7.00 4.90 -2.94
CA HIS A 107 5.67 4.97 -2.32
C HIS A 107 5.77 5.42 -0.84
N PRO A 108 4.67 5.91 -0.24
CA PRO A 108 3.39 6.23 -0.86
C PRO A 108 3.50 7.47 -1.75
N PHE A 109 2.80 7.45 -2.90
CA PHE A 109 2.64 8.63 -3.75
C PHE A 109 1.72 9.64 -3.08
N HIS A 110 2.06 10.91 -3.25
CA HIS A 110 1.31 12.03 -2.69
C HIS A 110 1.63 13.30 -3.46
N PHE A 111 0.70 13.77 -4.29
CA PHE A 111 0.86 15.04 -4.98
C PHE A 111 0.66 16.23 -4.03
N PRO A 112 1.42 17.32 -4.18
CA PRO A 112 1.25 18.51 -3.36
C PRO A 112 -0.21 19.00 -3.36
N GLY A 113 -0.78 19.18 -2.15
CA GLY A 113 -2.16 19.63 -1.95
C GLY A 113 -3.22 18.53 -2.03
N ALA A 114 -2.92 17.32 -2.48
CA ALA A 114 -3.84 16.20 -2.38
C ALA A 114 -4.01 15.75 -0.93
N ARG A 115 -5.19 15.22 -0.59
CA ARG A 115 -5.48 14.71 0.77
C ARG A 115 -5.31 13.20 0.85
N VAL A 116 -5.14 12.54 -0.27
CA VAL A 116 -5.07 11.08 -0.39
C VAL A 116 -3.64 10.67 -0.73
N VAL A 117 -3.20 9.57 -0.16
CA VAL A 117 -1.93 8.89 -0.49
C VAL A 117 -2.21 7.49 -1.02
N LEU A 118 -1.28 6.95 -1.83
CA LEU A 118 -1.41 5.60 -2.38
C LEU A 118 -0.07 4.86 -2.31
N ALA A 119 -0.12 3.62 -1.81
CA ALA A 119 0.93 2.63 -1.97
C ALA A 119 0.43 1.47 -2.84
N HIS A 120 1.30 0.95 -3.71
CA HIS A 120 1.02 -0.16 -4.61
C HIS A 120 2.07 -1.26 -4.43
N ASN A 121 1.60 -2.48 -4.20
CA ASN A 121 2.42 -3.69 -4.28
C ASN A 121 1.93 -4.53 -5.47
N GLY A 122 2.69 -4.47 -6.52
CA GLY A 122 2.35 -5.11 -7.79
C GLY A 122 3.10 -4.52 -8.96
N HIS A 123 2.61 -4.83 -10.14
CA HIS A 123 3.17 -4.36 -11.39
C HIS A 123 2.14 -4.52 -12.53
N LEU A 124 1.88 -3.46 -13.27
CA LEU A 124 1.12 -3.52 -14.52
C LEU A 124 2.03 -3.98 -15.65
N ARG A 125 2.00 -5.28 -15.97
CA ARG A 125 2.75 -5.79 -17.13
C ARG A 125 2.30 -5.09 -18.40
N GLU A 126 3.26 -4.86 -19.28
CA GLU A 126 3.07 -4.16 -20.57
C GLU A 126 2.52 -2.72 -20.41
N PHE A 127 2.75 -2.08 -19.26
CA PHE A 127 2.27 -0.73 -18.97
C PHE A 127 2.59 0.28 -20.07
N ARG A 128 3.74 0.17 -20.72
CA ARG A 128 4.13 1.05 -21.84
C ARG A 128 3.12 1.05 -22.99
N ARG A 129 2.40 -0.06 -23.24
CA ARG A 129 1.39 -0.18 -24.32
C ARG A 129 0.11 0.57 -23.99
N MET A 130 -0.22 0.72 -22.72
CA MET A 130 -1.45 1.38 -22.27
C MET A 130 -1.23 2.81 -21.75
N ARG A 131 0.01 3.20 -21.46
CA ARG A 131 0.34 4.48 -20.83
C ARG A 131 -0.27 5.70 -21.55
N TYR A 132 -0.19 5.76 -22.87
CA TYR A 132 -0.71 6.91 -23.63
C TYR A 132 -2.25 6.94 -23.65
N ALA A 133 -2.91 5.79 -23.70
CA ALA A 133 -4.36 5.73 -23.60
C ALA A 133 -4.84 6.12 -22.19
N LEU A 134 -4.06 5.79 -21.16
CA LEU A 134 -4.37 6.14 -19.79
C LEU A 134 -4.42 7.66 -19.56
N VAL A 135 -3.67 8.46 -20.33
CA VAL A 135 -3.70 9.94 -20.26
C VAL A 135 -5.12 10.50 -20.46
N GLU A 136 -5.94 9.87 -21.28
CA GLU A 136 -7.32 10.31 -21.56
C GLU A 136 -8.24 10.17 -20.35
N HIS A 137 -7.86 9.35 -19.37
CA HIS A 137 -8.61 9.08 -18.14
C HIS A 137 -8.05 9.81 -16.92
N VAL A 138 -6.93 10.50 -17.06
CA VAL A 138 -6.28 11.26 -15.98
C VAL A 138 -6.51 12.75 -16.20
N ARG A 139 -6.99 13.45 -15.16
CA ARG A 139 -7.18 14.90 -15.21
C ARG A 139 -5.85 15.61 -15.55
N PRO A 140 -5.86 16.61 -16.46
CA PRO A 140 -4.61 17.24 -16.92
C PRO A 140 -3.75 17.82 -15.80
N GLU A 141 -4.37 18.40 -14.78
CA GLU A 141 -3.68 18.96 -13.61
C GLU A 141 -2.99 17.91 -12.74
N LEU A 142 -3.45 16.66 -12.79
CA LEU A 142 -2.81 15.52 -12.10
C LEU A 142 -1.73 14.90 -12.99
N ALA A 143 -1.97 14.76 -14.30
CA ALA A 143 -1.00 14.24 -15.25
C ALA A 143 0.31 15.05 -15.25
N GLN A 144 0.21 16.40 -15.09
CA GLN A 144 1.36 17.29 -15.01
C GLN A 144 2.19 17.13 -13.72
N ARG A 145 1.67 16.43 -12.71
CA ARG A 145 2.35 16.20 -11.42
C ARG A 145 3.10 14.87 -11.36
N ILE A 146 2.98 14.04 -12.39
CA ILE A 146 3.69 12.77 -12.50
C ILE A 146 5.15 13.06 -12.80
N GLU A 147 6.04 12.74 -11.86
CA GLU A 147 7.48 12.98 -11.96
C GLU A 147 8.29 11.69 -12.16
N GLY A 148 7.77 10.56 -11.65
CA GLY A 148 8.43 9.28 -11.70
C GLY A 148 8.20 8.50 -13.00
N THR A 149 8.69 7.27 -13.00
CA THR A 149 8.63 6.39 -14.18
C THR A 149 7.75 5.16 -13.97
N THR A 150 7.10 5.05 -12.79
CA THR A 150 6.36 3.85 -12.38
C THR A 150 4.91 3.88 -12.88
N ASP A 151 4.38 2.70 -13.14
CA ASP A 151 2.95 2.46 -13.33
C ASP A 151 2.12 2.90 -12.11
N SER A 152 2.68 2.76 -10.92
CA SER A 152 2.04 3.05 -9.64
C SER A 152 1.68 4.52 -9.48
N GLU A 153 2.52 5.45 -9.95
CA GLU A 153 2.22 6.88 -9.91
C GLU A 153 1.07 7.25 -10.87
N TRP A 154 1.00 6.55 -12.01
CA TRP A 154 -0.13 6.67 -12.93
C TRP A 154 -1.43 6.11 -12.35
N ILE A 155 -1.36 4.99 -11.62
CA ILE A 155 -2.51 4.45 -10.88
C ILE A 155 -2.98 5.48 -9.85
N TYR A 156 -2.05 6.11 -9.12
CA TYR A 156 -2.37 7.15 -8.16
C TYR A 156 -3.10 8.34 -8.81
N ALA A 157 -2.55 8.87 -9.90
CA ALA A 157 -3.17 9.96 -10.65
C ALA A 157 -4.56 9.57 -11.20
N LEU A 158 -4.73 8.30 -11.63
CA LEU A 158 -6.00 7.78 -12.10
C LEU A 158 -7.03 7.68 -10.98
N VAL A 159 -6.66 7.17 -9.79
CA VAL A 159 -7.55 7.10 -8.62
C VAL A 159 -8.02 8.50 -8.23
N LEU A 160 -7.10 9.47 -8.11
CA LEU A 160 -7.46 10.85 -7.80
C LEU A 160 -8.39 11.47 -8.87
N SER A 161 -8.24 11.07 -10.13
CA SER A 161 -9.09 11.56 -11.22
C SER A 161 -10.54 11.05 -11.13
N GLN A 162 -10.81 10.00 -10.37
CA GLN A 162 -12.14 9.47 -10.15
C GLN A 162 -12.87 10.10 -8.96
N LEU A 163 -12.17 10.87 -8.11
CA LEU A 163 -12.79 11.63 -7.02
C LEU A 163 -13.50 12.88 -7.57
N ASP A 164 -14.58 13.29 -6.93
CA ASP A 164 -15.27 14.55 -7.26
C ASP A 164 -14.32 15.76 -7.13
N ASP A 165 -13.61 15.84 -6.00
CA ASP A 165 -12.51 16.78 -5.79
C ASP A 165 -11.20 16.01 -5.51
N PRO A 166 -10.23 15.97 -6.46
CA PRO A 166 -8.96 15.27 -6.29
C PRO A 166 -8.07 15.84 -5.19
N PHE A 167 -8.37 17.03 -4.69
CA PHE A 167 -7.66 17.71 -3.61
C PHE A 167 -8.47 17.80 -2.31
N GLY A 168 -9.74 17.39 -2.35
CA GLY A 168 -10.63 17.31 -1.21
C GLY A 168 -10.32 16.13 -0.29
N LEU A 169 -11.01 16.08 0.84
CA LEU A 169 -11.02 14.95 1.76
C LEU A 169 -12.21 14.04 1.42
N PRO A 170 -11.99 12.89 0.78
CA PRO A 170 -13.08 12.01 0.37
C PRO A 170 -13.66 11.25 1.57
N GLU A 171 -14.95 10.98 1.51
CA GLU A 171 -15.58 9.98 2.35
C GLU A 171 -15.08 8.57 1.98
N THR A 172 -15.19 7.61 2.91
CA THR A 172 -14.68 6.25 2.70
C THR A 172 -15.32 5.56 1.50
N GLY A 173 -16.63 5.73 1.32
CA GLY A 173 -17.35 5.19 0.16
C GLY A 173 -16.89 5.78 -1.16
N GLU A 174 -16.71 7.10 -1.24
CA GLU A 174 -16.20 7.80 -2.43
C GLU A 174 -14.79 7.30 -2.80
N LEU A 175 -13.90 7.18 -1.79
CA LEU A 175 -12.54 6.69 -2.02
C LEU A 175 -12.54 5.24 -2.52
N ALA A 176 -13.38 4.38 -1.96
CA ALA A 176 -13.53 2.98 -2.37
C ALA A 176 -14.05 2.87 -3.82
N ASP A 177 -15.05 3.69 -4.17
CA ASP A 177 -15.61 3.72 -5.52
C ASP A 177 -14.61 4.28 -6.55
N ALA A 178 -13.81 5.28 -6.17
CA ALA A 178 -12.74 5.82 -7.01
C ALA A 178 -11.66 4.76 -7.30
N VAL A 179 -11.26 3.97 -6.30
CA VAL A 179 -10.32 2.85 -6.49
C VAL A 179 -10.91 1.80 -7.42
N ALA A 180 -12.16 1.38 -7.22
CA ALA A 180 -12.84 0.41 -8.08
C ALA A 180 -13.00 0.94 -9.53
N ALA A 181 -13.35 2.21 -9.70
CA ALA A 181 -13.46 2.84 -11.01
C ALA A 181 -12.11 2.88 -11.75
N ALA A 182 -11.03 3.21 -11.04
CA ALA A 182 -9.68 3.19 -11.61
C ALA A 182 -9.29 1.79 -12.09
N LEU A 183 -9.58 0.74 -11.31
CA LEU A 183 -9.31 -0.63 -11.71
C LEU A 183 -10.15 -1.07 -12.92
N ARG A 184 -11.44 -0.66 -13.01
CA ARG A 184 -12.28 -0.94 -14.20
C ARG A 184 -11.74 -0.25 -15.46
N ILE A 185 -11.25 0.99 -15.36
CA ILE A 185 -10.61 1.70 -16.47
C ILE A 185 -9.36 0.95 -16.92
N LEU A 186 -8.51 0.53 -15.99
CA LEU A 186 -7.33 -0.27 -16.30
C LEU A 186 -7.71 -1.59 -16.98
N ARG A 187 -8.76 -2.27 -16.52
CA ARG A 187 -9.30 -3.48 -17.16
C ARG A 187 -9.71 -3.21 -18.62
N ALA A 188 -10.49 -2.16 -18.83
CA ALA A 188 -10.96 -1.81 -20.18
C ALA A 188 -9.79 -1.52 -21.14
N LEU A 189 -8.79 -0.77 -20.69
CA LEU A 189 -7.59 -0.46 -21.47
C LEU A 189 -6.75 -1.72 -21.77
N ARG A 190 -6.62 -2.62 -20.81
CA ARG A 190 -5.94 -3.92 -21.02
C ARG A 190 -6.62 -4.74 -22.10
N VAL A 191 -7.95 -4.87 -22.03
CA VAL A 191 -8.75 -5.58 -23.04
C VAL A 191 -8.59 -4.93 -24.41
N GLU A 192 -8.73 -3.60 -24.52
CA GLU A 192 -8.55 -2.85 -25.76
C GLU A 192 -7.18 -3.08 -26.40
N ARG A 193 -6.13 -3.17 -25.57
CA ARG A 193 -4.74 -3.35 -26.03
C ARG A 193 -4.35 -4.81 -26.17
N GLY A 194 -5.25 -5.76 -25.92
CA GLY A 194 -4.98 -7.19 -25.99
C GLY A 194 -3.91 -7.65 -24.99
N ILE A 195 -3.92 -7.05 -23.78
CA ILE A 195 -3.03 -7.42 -22.69
C ILE A 195 -3.76 -8.42 -21.80
N ALA A 196 -3.28 -9.65 -21.76
CA ALA A 196 -3.87 -10.76 -20.98
C ALA A 196 -2.87 -11.38 -20.00
N THR A 197 -1.79 -10.67 -19.68
CA THR A 197 -0.74 -11.15 -18.76
C THR A 197 -1.08 -10.81 -17.33
N SER A 198 -0.83 -11.74 -16.39
CA SER A 198 -1.07 -11.54 -14.96
C SER A 198 -0.39 -10.26 -14.43
N SER A 199 -1.16 -9.43 -13.76
CA SER A 199 -0.68 -8.16 -13.19
C SER A 199 -1.27 -7.96 -11.79
N PRO A 200 -0.53 -8.29 -10.72
CA PRO A 200 -0.98 -8.04 -9.36
C PRO A 200 -1.04 -6.53 -9.07
N VAL A 201 -2.13 -6.11 -8.41
CA VAL A 201 -2.38 -4.70 -8.06
C VAL A 201 -2.99 -4.64 -6.66
N ASN A 202 -2.18 -4.90 -5.64
CA ASN A 202 -2.58 -4.65 -4.27
C ASN A 202 -2.34 -3.18 -3.96
N LEU A 203 -3.41 -2.44 -3.74
CA LEU A 203 -3.38 -1.03 -3.40
C LEU A 203 -3.64 -0.83 -1.91
N CYS A 204 -3.05 0.22 -1.36
CA CYS A 204 -3.42 0.77 -0.07
C CYS A 204 -3.52 2.28 -0.22
N VAL A 205 -4.72 2.82 0.00
CA VAL A 205 -5.07 4.21 -0.22
C VAL A 205 -5.65 4.79 1.06
N SER A 206 -5.23 6.00 1.43
CA SER A 206 -5.69 6.62 2.69
C SER A 206 -5.75 8.13 2.58
N SER A 207 -6.71 8.73 3.29
CA SER A 207 -6.77 10.17 3.54
C SER A 207 -6.32 10.57 4.96
N GLY A 208 -5.85 9.59 5.75
CA GLY A 208 -5.51 9.78 7.17
C GLY A 208 -6.67 9.48 8.13
N ARG A 209 -7.91 9.47 7.66
CA ARG A 209 -9.11 9.12 8.44
C ARG A 209 -9.70 7.78 8.02
N ASN A 210 -9.42 7.36 6.81
CA ASN A 210 -9.89 6.12 6.22
C ASN A 210 -8.75 5.36 5.54
N LEU A 211 -8.96 4.07 5.37
CA LEU A 211 -8.11 3.19 4.58
C LEU A 211 -8.97 2.41 3.59
N VAL A 212 -8.50 2.31 2.35
CA VAL A 212 -9.02 1.40 1.34
C VAL A 212 -7.87 0.51 0.88
N ALA A 213 -8.01 -0.80 1.02
CA ALA A 213 -7.00 -1.75 0.56
C ALA A 213 -7.62 -2.77 -0.40
N THR A 214 -6.91 -3.13 -1.45
CA THR A 214 -7.35 -4.14 -2.41
C THR A 214 -6.37 -5.30 -2.46
N ARG A 215 -6.89 -6.54 -2.50
CA ARG A 215 -6.15 -7.71 -2.94
C ARG A 215 -6.69 -8.13 -4.29
N PHE A 216 -5.95 -7.80 -5.34
CA PHE A 216 -6.42 -7.92 -6.71
C PHE A 216 -5.28 -8.25 -7.68
N SER A 217 -5.60 -9.05 -8.71
CA SER A 217 -4.71 -9.28 -9.85
C SER A 217 -5.52 -9.30 -11.15
N PHE A 218 -5.06 -8.55 -12.15
CA PHE A 218 -5.57 -8.75 -13.51
C PHE A 218 -5.05 -10.09 -14.04
N ASP A 219 -5.95 -10.86 -14.69
CA ASP A 219 -5.61 -12.04 -15.48
C ASP A 219 -4.68 -13.03 -14.74
N TYR A 220 -4.98 -13.31 -13.48
CA TYR A 220 -4.19 -14.20 -12.63
C TYR A 220 -4.01 -15.57 -13.28
N GLY A 221 -2.78 -16.08 -13.25
CA GLY A 221 -2.43 -17.38 -13.82
C GLY A 221 -2.07 -17.34 -15.31
N TRP A 222 -2.23 -16.20 -15.99
CA TRP A 222 -1.82 -16.05 -17.39
C TRP A 222 -0.43 -15.43 -17.49
N TYR A 223 0.52 -16.24 -17.91
CA TYR A 223 1.92 -15.83 -18.09
C TYR A 223 2.36 -16.09 -19.52
N PRO A 224 3.17 -15.21 -20.15
CA PRO A 224 3.71 -15.45 -21.47
C PRO A 224 4.54 -16.74 -21.50
N PRO A 225 4.44 -17.57 -22.54
CA PRO A 225 5.23 -18.81 -22.66
C PRO A 225 6.74 -18.59 -22.76
N GLU A 226 7.17 -17.37 -23.10
CA GLU A 226 8.56 -16.98 -23.28
C GLU A 226 9.22 -16.43 -22.02
N ASP A 227 8.44 -16.12 -20.99
CA ASP A 227 9.02 -15.81 -19.71
C ASP A 227 9.58 -17.10 -19.12
N GLU A 228 10.90 -17.21 -19.03
CA GLU A 228 11.61 -18.21 -18.21
C GLU A 228 11.26 -17.98 -16.74
N MET A 229 9.99 -17.96 -16.41
CA MET A 229 9.52 -17.89 -15.05
C MET A 229 9.74 -19.28 -14.46
N LEU A 230 10.75 -19.40 -13.62
CA LEU A 230 10.83 -20.52 -12.70
C LEU A 230 9.54 -20.51 -11.87
N GLU A 231 9.01 -21.69 -11.52
CA GLU A 231 7.84 -21.81 -10.62
C GLU A 231 7.99 -20.98 -9.33
N THR A 232 9.24 -20.71 -8.94
CA THR A 232 9.63 -19.85 -7.82
C THR A 232 9.35 -18.34 -8.05
N ASP A 233 9.14 -17.92 -9.27
CA ASP A 233 8.94 -16.50 -9.65
C ASP A 233 7.47 -16.11 -9.79
N LEU A 234 6.55 -17.05 -9.55
CA LEU A 234 5.12 -16.74 -9.48
C LEU A 234 4.87 -15.72 -8.37
N PRO A 235 4.40 -14.52 -8.69
CA PRO A 235 4.23 -13.48 -7.69
C PRO A 235 3.04 -13.81 -6.79
N TYR A 236 3.29 -14.46 -5.66
CA TYR A 236 2.30 -14.53 -4.60
C TYR A 236 2.24 -13.17 -3.91
N VAL A 237 1.17 -12.43 -4.15
CA VAL A 237 0.94 -11.11 -3.56
C VAL A 237 -0.16 -11.23 -2.53
N SER A 238 0.23 -11.67 -1.33
CA SER A 238 -0.67 -11.72 -0.18
C SER A 238 -0.97 -10.34 0.38
N LEU A 239 -2.09 -10.25 1.07
CA LEU A 239 -2.46 -9.12 1.91
C LEU A 239 -3.16 -9.66 3.15
N TRP A 240 -2.74 -9.19 4.32
CA TRP A 240 -3.21 -9.65 5.62
C TRP A 240 -3.69 -8.47 6.44
N TYR A 241 -4.58 -8.72 7.39
CA TYR A 241 -5.03 -7.72 8.35
C TYR A 241 -5.19 -8.29 9.74
N ALA A 242 -5.04 -7.41 10.73
CA ALA A 242 -5.38 -7.67 12.13
C ALA A 242 -6.24 -6.51 12.64
N VAL A 243 -7.33 -6.81 13.33
CA VAL A 243 -8.30 -5.84 13.86
C VAL A 243 -8.49 -6.07 15.34
N GLY A 244 -8.59 -4.99 16.13
CA GLY A 244 -8.83 -5.06 17.57
C GLY A 244 -8.76 -3.69 18.24
N GLY A 245 -8.60 -3.66 19.56
CA GLY A 245 -8.54 -2.42 20.32
C GLY A 245 -7.18 -1.75 20.27
N GLU A 246 -6.12 -2.46 20.61
CA GLU A 246 -4.76 -1.93 20.69
C GLU A 246 -3.74 -2.96 20.19
N TYR A 247 -2.74 -2.50 19.44
CA TYR A 247 -1.62 -3.34 19.01
C TYR A 247 -0.46 -3.17 19.97
N GLY A 248 -0.05 -4.24 20.63
CA GLY A 248 0.98 -4.20 21.64
C GLY A 248 1.60 -5.54 21.96
N GLU A 249 2.59 -5.50 22.85
CA GLU A 249 3.25 -6.70 23.37
C GLU A 249 2.34 -7.39 24.41
N ALA A 250 2.03 -8.66 24.18
CA ALA A 250 1.21 -9.47 25.08
C ALA A 250 1.75 -10.90 25.15
N GLY A 251 2.04 -11.38 26.34
CA GLY A 251 2.67 -12.69 26.53
C GLY A 251 4.05 -12.76 25.88
N ASP A 252 4.24 -13.71 24.98
CA ASP A 252 5.53 -13.93 24.30
C ASP A 252 5.68 -13.18 22.95
N GLY A 253 4.75 -12.28 22.61
CA GLY A 253 4.80 -11.61 21.32
C GLY A 253 3.88 -10.41 21.14
N TRP A 254 3.84 -9.89 19.93
CA TRP A 254 3.02 -8.76 19.52
C TRP A 254 1.67 -9.25 18.99
N THR A 255 0.60 -8.65 19.43
CA THR A 255 -0.75 -9.00 18.97
C THR A 255 -1.71 -7.81 19.06
N MET A 256 -2.81 -7.92 18.37
CA MET A 256 -3.96 -7.03 18.56
C MET A 256 -4.77 -7.54 19.74
N THR A 257 -5.04 -6.66 20.73
CA THR A 257 -5.78 -7.00 21.95
C THR A 257 -7.04 -6.15 22.06
N GLY A 258 -8.07 -6.66 22.74
CA GLY A 258 -9.34 -5.97 22.90
C GLY A 258 -10.20 -6.02 21.64
N ASP A 259 -11.38 -6.58 21.74
CA ASP A 259 -12.14 -7.00 20.57
C ASP A 259 -13.42 -6.18 20.30
N ASP A 260 -13.97 -5.46 21.30
CA ASP A 260 -15.30 -4.86 21.16
C ASP A 260 -15.44 -3.53 21.92
N PRO A 261 -15.72 -2.42 21.21
CA PRO A 261 -15.59 -2.28 19.74
C PRO A 261 -14.12 -2.19 19.29
N PRO A 262 -13.80 -2.63 18.07
CA PRO A 262 -12.45 -2.48 17.54
C PRO A 262 -12.10 -1.00 17.37
N ARG A 263 -10.83 -0.65 17.59
CA ARG A 263 -10.33 0.72 17.50
C ARG A 263 -9.12 0.87 16.59
N SER A 264 -8.56 -0.25 16.16
CA SER A 264 -7.36 -0.25 15.32
C SER A 264 -7.38 -1.37 14.29
N VAL A 265 -6.80 -1.12 13.14
CA VAL A 265 -6.53 -2.10 12.09
C VAL A 265 -5.10 -1.95 11.57
N ILE A 266 -4.44 -3.07 11.37
CA ILE A 266 -3.17 -3.16 10.63
C ILE A 266 -3.45 -3.95 9.35
N ILE A 267 -2.97 -3.45 8.21
CA ILE A 267 -2.99 -4.14 6.93
C ILE A 267 -1.54 -4.28 6.48
N ALA A 268 -1.12 -5.48 6.13
CA ALA A 268 0.26 -5.74 5.74
C ALA A 268 0.37 -6.79 4.63
N SER A 269 1.42 -6.70 3.83
CA SER A 269 1.72 -7.71 2.80
C SER A 269 1.97 -9.09 3.40
N GLU A 270 2.50 -9.14 4.61
CA GLU A 270 2.69 -10.35 5.43
C GLU A 270 2.36 -10.00 6.88
N PRO A 271 1.88 -10.94 7.71
CA PRO A 271 1.76 -10.72 9.15
C PRO A 271 3.06 -10.16 9.75
N LEU A 272 2.93 -9.19 10.66
CA LEU A 272 4.11 -8.59 11.32
C LEU A 272 4.72 -9.53 12.36
N THR A 273 4.07 -10.63 12.64
CA THR A 273 4.47 -11.65 13.63
C THR A 273 4.64 -13.01 12.99
N VAL A 274 5.49 -13.84 13.60
CA VAL A 274 5.68 -15.25 13.19
C VAL A 274 4.47 -16.09 13.56
N ASP A 275 3.84 -15.78 14.69
CA ASP A 275 2.53 -16.32 15.04
C ASP A 275 1.46 -15.54 14.27
N HIS A 276 0.73 -16.24 13.43
CA HIS A 276 -0.32 -15.67 12.57
C HIS A 276 -1.73 -15.78 13.20
N SER A 277 -1.86 -16.25 14.43
CA SER A 277 -3.17 -16.54 15.05
C SER A 277 -4.09 -15.31 15.17
N GLY A 278 -3.52 -14.10 15.24
CA GLY A 278 -4.26 -12.83 15.25
C GLY A 278 -4.41 -12.16 13.89
N TRP A 279 -4.04 -12.84 12.80
CA TRP A 279 -4.06 -12.30 11.45
C TRP A 279 -5.04 -13.05 10.56
N LEU A 280 -5.75 -12.31 9.72
CA LEU A 280 -6.64 -12.85 8.70
C LEU A 280 -6.13 -12.45 7.32
N GLU A 281 -6.17 -13.39 6.39
CA GLU A 281 -5.82 -13.09 5.00
C GLU A 281 -6.98 -12.36 4.32
N VAL A 282 -6.68 -11.27 3.62
CA VAL A 282 -7.67 -10.57 2.79
C VAL A 282 -8.03 -11.51 1.62
N PRO A 283 -9.32 -11.81 1.37
CA PRO A 283 -9.69 -12.66 0.25
C PRO A 283 -9.21 -12.10 -1.10
N GLU A 284 -8.92 -12.97 -2.05
CA GLU A 284 -8.61 -12.53 -3.41
C GLU A 284 -9.81 -11.85 -4.05
N TYR A 285 -9.55 -10.87 -4.93
CA TYR A 285 -10.58 -10.06 -5.59
C TYR A 285 -11.51 -9.35 -4.61
N SER A 286 -10.95 -8.89 -3.50
CA SER A 286 -11.71 -8.14 -2.50
C SER A 286 -11.09 -6.77 -2.18
N MET A 287 -11.92 -5.92 -1.64
CA MET A 287 -11.60 -4.61 -1.10
C MET A 287 -11.95 -4.57 0.37
N LEU A 288 -11.04 -4.05 1.16
CA LEU A 288 -11.20 -3.78 2.57
C LEU A 288 -11.29 -2.28 2.75
N THR A 289 -12.29 -1.81 3.51
CA THR A 289 -12.43 -0.42 3.93
C THR A 289 -12.37 -0.32 5.44
N ALA A 290 -11.75 0.72 5.95
CA ALA A 290 -11.71 1.03 7.37
C ALA A 290 -11.82 2.54 7.58
N GLU A 291 -12.57 2.95 8.60
CA GLU A 291 -12.76 4.36 8.97
C GLU A 291 -12.76 4.52 10.48
N LEU A 292 -12.04 5.53 10.99
CA LEU A 292 -12.11 5.94 12.37
C LEU A 292 -13.29 6.88 12.58
N THR A 293 -14.26 6.43 13.36
CA THR A 293 -15.43 7.22 13.77
C THR A 293 -15.37 7.52 15.27
N ALA A 294 -16.27 8.39 15.73
CA ALA A 294 -16.42 8.64 17.18
C ALA A 294 -16.87 7.40 17.96
N ALA A 295 -17.45 6.40 17.30
CA ALA A 295 -17.93 5.14 17.90
C ALA A 295 -16.85 4.05 17.92
N GLY A 296 -15.74 4.24 17.23
CA GLY A 296 -14.67 3.27 17.06
C GLY A 296 -14.29 3.08 15.59
N LEU A 297 -13.65 1.96 15.28
CA LEU A 297 -13.28 1.60 13.92
C LEU A 297 -14.46 0.92 13.22
N GLU A 298 -14.92 1.50 12.12
CA GLU A 298 -15.79 0.83 11.16
C GLU A 298 -14.93 0.09 10.14
N PHE A 299 -15.23 -1.17 9.90
CA PHE A 299 -14.41 -2.05 9.08
C PHE A 299 -15.30 -2.99 8.27
N GLU A 300 -15.03 -3.07 6.96
CA GLU A 300 -15.77 -3.92 6.03
C GLU A 300 -14.84 -4.56 5.01
N THR A 301 -15.16 -5.79 4.61
CA THR A 301 -14.54 -6.46 3.46
C THR A 301 -15.63 -6.82 2.47
N ARG A 302 -15.47 -6.43 1.20
CA ARG A 302 -16.41 -6.71 0.12
C ARG A 302 -15.71 -7.24 -1.12
N ASP A 303 -16.44 -7.99 -1.94
CA ASP A 303 -15.96 -8.43 -3.24
C ASP A 303 -15.69 -7.22 -4.16
N LEU A 304 -14.65 -7.31 -4.94
CA LEU A 304 -14.25 -6.30 -5.91
C LEU A 304 -14.63 -6.76 -7.32
N ASP A 305 -15.74 -6.24 -7.81
CA ASP A 305 -16.23 -6.48 -9.16
C ASP A 305 -15.57 -5.51 -10.15
N VAL A 306 -14.52 -6.03 -10.85
CA VAL A 306 -13.67 -5.27 -11.77
C VAL A 306 -13.40 -6.03 -13.06
#